data_1af38d0f6afc6810a9a0b09fdc862c51
#
_entry.id   1af38d0f6afc6810a9a0b09fdc862c51
#
_cell.length_a   1.000
_cell.length_b   1.000
_cell.length_c   1.000
_cell.angle_alpha   90.00
_cell.angle_beta   90.00
_cell.angle_gamma   90.00
#
_symmetry.space_group_name_H-M   'P 1'
#
loop_
_entity.id
_entity.type
_entity.pdbx_description
1 polymer ?
#
loop_
_entity_poly.entity_id
_entity_poly.type
_entity_poly.pdbx_seq_one_letter_code
_entity_poly.pdbx_strand_id
1 'polypeptide(L)'
;MIDFIGKRVWFAGLSAILVIASALLLTVGPGLNEGIDFTGGTSTTLQINDANVGTDDVRSIFAEAGFSDALIQSTGDGSFFIRTEVQNEVAQNTILAALNRAYPEQTASEIRPEVTTVGKSVADDTVSNSIQAIVVASIFIILFLFWAFRSVAAAYRYGVAAVIALAHDVVLTLGLFVILGEVIGAEVNASFIVGTLTVIGYSVNDTIVVFDRIRENVRLGTGRSFRAVVNQSLNESIMRSLGTSFTTGVVIVAMLLFGGETLRDFLLVLLAGVVIGTYSSIFIAAQALVFWEERGLLGRRRPVEAN
;
A
#
# COMPACT_ATOMS: atom_id res chain seq x y z
N MET A 1 12.36 -14.40 -26.28
CA MET A 1 11.96 -14.74 -24.91
C MET A 1 12.93 -14.12 -23.94
N ILE A 2 12.42 -13.40 -22.94
CA ILE A 2 13.24 -12.80 -21.88
C ILE A 2 13.59 -13.92 -20.88
N ASP A 3 14.84 -13.94 -20.39
CA ASP A 3 15.25 -14.87 -19.34
C ASP A 3 15.06 -14.22 -17.95
N PHE A 4 13.84 -14.35 -17.42
CA PHE A 4 13.48 -13.86 -16.08
C PHE A 4 14.14 -14.67 -14.97
N ILE A 5 14.17 -16.00 -15.14
CA ILE A 5 14.68 -16.93 -14.11
C ILE A 5 16.21 -16.92 -14.06
N GLY A 6 16.90 -16.69 -15.19
CA GLY A 6 18.36 -16.52 -15.19
C GLY A 6 18.84 -15.32 -14.39
N LYS A 7 18.05 -14.25 -14.38
CA LYS A 7 18.35 -13.00 -13.66
C LYS A 7 17.80 -12.95 -12.24
N ARG A 8 17.27 -14.07 -11.71
CA ARG A 8 16.59 -14.14 -10.40
C ARG A 8 17.38 -13.56 -9.23
N VAL A 9 18.69 -13.73 -9.22
CA VAL A 9 19.55 -13.23 -8.13
C VAL A 9 19.52 -11.71 -8.05
N TRP A 10 19.45 -11.03 -9.21
CA TRP A 10 19.35 -9.56 -9.26
C TRP A 10 17.99 -9.07 -8.74
N PHE A 11 16.90 -9.70 -9.16
CA PHE A 11 15.57 -9.33 -8.70
C PHE A 11 15.36 -9.66 -7.22
N ALA A 12 15.78 -10.83 -6.77
CA ALA A 12 15.74 -11.20 -5.36
C ALA A 12 16.62 -10.29 -4.49
N GLY A 13 17.82 -9.92 -4.98
CA GLY A 13 18.72 -8.98 -4.30
C GLY A 13 18.11 -7.59 -4.17
N LEU A 14 17.53 -7.05 -5.25
CA LEU A 14 16.82 -5.77 -5.21
C LEU A 14 15.66 -5.82 -4.21
N SER A 15 14.82 -6.85 -4.28
CA SER A 15 13.70 -7.01 -3.35
C SER A 15 14.15 -7.14 -1.90
N ALA A 16 15.22 -7.88 -1.64
CA ALA A 16 15.77 -8.02 -0.28
C ALA A 16 16.24 -6.66 0.26
N ILE A 17 16.94 -5.87 -0.55
CA ILE A 17 17.37 -4.52 -0.17
C ILE A 17 16.17 -3.64 0.15
N LEU A 18 15.15 -3.63 -0.72
CA LEU A 18 13.93 -2.83 -0.52
C LEU A 18 13.15 -3.27 0.72
N VAL A 19 12.99 -4.57 0.95
CA VAL A 19 12.32 -5.12 2.16
C VAL A 19 13.09 -4.74 3.43
N ILE A 20 14.42 -4.87 3.42
CA ILE A 20 15.25 -4.49 4.58
C ILE A 20 15.15 -2.98 4.81
N ALA A 21 15.24 -2.16 3.76
CA ALA A 21 15.09 -0.71 3.87
C ALA A 21 13.71 -0.32 4.43
N SER A 22 12.63 -0.95 3.93
CA SER A 22 11.27 -0.73 4.43
C SER A 22 11.14 -1.14 5.90
N ALA A 23 11.70 -2.29 6.29
CA ALA A 23 11.69 -2.74 7.68
C ALA A 23 12.47 -1.79 8.60
N LEU A 24 13.61 -1.26 8.15
CA LEU A 24 14.38 -0.26 8.90
C LEU A 24 13.61 1.06 9.06
N LEU A 25 12.96 1.54 7.99
CA LEU A 25 12.12 2.75 8.05
C LEU A 25 10.97 2.58 9.06
N LEU A 26 10.36 1.40 9.11
CA LEU A 26 9.25 1.10 10.02
C LEU A 26 9.68 0.94 11.49
N THR A 27 10.92 0.49 11.76
CA THR A 27 11.34 0.11 13.12
C THR A 27 12.31 1.09 13.76
N VAL A 28 13.20 1.68 12.98
CA VAL A 28 14.26 2.60 13.45
C VAL A 28 14.07 4.01 12.88
N GLY A 29 13.37 4.11 11.75
CA GLY A 29 13.06 5.37 11.09
C GLY A 29 11.91 6.13 11.76
N PRO A 30 11.33 7.12 11.05
CA PRO A 30 10.25 7.97 11.60
C PRO A 30 8.96 7.20 11.86
N GLY A 31 8.80 6.00 11.29
CA GLY A 31 7.56 5.24 11.40
C GLY A 31 6.46 5.72 10.46
N LEU A 32 5.25 5.20 10.65
CA LEU A 32 4.08 5.59 9.86
C LEU A 32 3.47 6.88 10.42
N ASN A 33 3.02 7.76 9.53
CA ASN A 33 2.24 8.92 9.91
C ASN A 33 0.78 8.50 10.12
N GLU A 34 0.41 8.24 11.38
CA GLU A 34 -0.93 7.74 11.73
C GLU A 34 -1.96 8.88 11.68
N GLY A 35 -3.05 8.67 10.94
CA GLY A 35 -4.16 9.61 10.86
C GLY A 35 -5.03 9.62 12.13
N ILE A 36 -5.94 10.59 12.22
CA ILE A 36 -6.88 10.74 13.35
C ILE A 36 -7.81 9.53 13.53
N ASP A 37 -8.01 8.74 12.50
CA ASP A 37 -8.78 7.49 12.57
C ASP A 37 -8.16 6.46 13.52
N PHE A 38 -6.85 6.56 13.79
CA PHE A 38 -6.10 5.66 14.66
C PHE A 38 -5.63 6.31 15.96
N THR A 39 -5.31 7.61 15.91
CA THR A 39 -4.83 8.35 17.10
C THR A 39 -5.96 9.01 17.89
N GLY A 40 -7.09 9.25 17.26
CA GLY A 40 -8.09 10.21 17.70
C GLY A 40 -7.62 11.64 17.45
N GLY A 41 -8.51 12.59 17.54
CA GLY A 41 -8.19 14.00 17.34
C GLY A 41 -9.15 14.72 16.39
N THR A 42 -8.77 15.93 16.01
CA THR A 42 -9.48 16.73 15.02
C THR A 42 -8.55 17.09 13.87
N SER A 43 -8.99 16.82 12.66
CA SER A 43 -8.37 17.27 11.42
C SER A 43 -9.17 18.45 10.89
N THR A 44 -8.48 19.54 10.55
CA THR A 44 -9.08 20.74 9.96
C THR A 44 -8.34 21.08 8.68
N THR A 45 -9.04 21.08 7.55
CA THR A 45 -8.51 21.61 6.28
C THR A 45 -8.98 23.03 6.12
N LEU A 46 -8.05 23.97 5.98
CA LEU A 46 -8.30 25.38 5.75
C LEU A 46 -7.82 25.76 4.35
N GLN A 47 -8.58 26.56 3.64
CA GLN A 47 -8.12 27.23 2.43
C GLN A 47 -8.08 28.73 2.68
N ILE A 48 -6.89 29.33 2.58
CA ILE A 48 -6.66 30.77 2.75
C ILE A 48 -6.13 31.32 1.43
N ASN A 49 -6.93 32.17 0.77
CA ASN A 49 -6.59 32.73 -0.55
C ASN A 49 -5.64 33.94 -0.43
N ASP A 50 -4.59 33.83 0.37
CA ASP A 50 -3.54 34.83 0.50
C ASP A 50 -2.17 34.16 0.41
N ALA A 51 -1.42 34.52 -0.64
CA ALA A 51 -0.10 33.97 -0.92
C ALA A 51 0.98 34.31 0.12
N ASN A 52 0.71 35.26 1.01
CA ASN A 52 1.66 35.67 2.06
C ASN A 52 1.49 34.87 3.36
N VAL A 53 0.41 34.07 3.48
CA VAL A 53 0.13 33.30 4.69
C VAL A 53 0.98 32.05 4.71
N GLY A 54 1.81 31.93 5.75
CA GLY A 54 2.65 30.77 6.00
C GLY A 54 2.09 29.85 7.10
N THR A 55 2.73 28.70 7.26
CA THR A 55 2.42 27.74 8.35
C THR A 55 2.56 28.35 9.73
N ASP A 56 3.46 29.32 9.92
CA ASP A 56 3.69 29.96 11.22
C ASP A 56 2.58 30.92 11.59
N ASP A 57 1.96 31.58 10.61
CA ASP A 57 0.82 32.46 10.84
C ASP A 57 -0.40 31.64 11.29
N VAL A 58 -0.65 30.52 10.61
CA VAL A 58 -1.74 29.59 10.99
C VAL A 58 -1.46 28.98 12.37
N ARG A 59 -0.18 28.63 12.65
CA ARG A 59 0.21 28.08 13.96
C ARG A 59 -0.07 29.07 15.09
N SER A 60 0.19 30.35 14.88
CA SER A 60 -0.08 31.38 15.91
C SER A 60 -1.57 31.45 16.26
N ILE A 61 -2.44 31.37 15.25
CA ILE A 61 -3.90 31.39 15.44
C ILE A 61 -4.39 30.19 16.24
N PHE A 62 -3.89 28.99 15.91
CA PHE A 62 -4.25 27.78 16.66
C PHE A 62 -3.67 27.80 18.09
N ALA A 63 -2.46 28.32 18.30
CA ALA A 63 -1.86 28.47 19.61
C ALA A 63 -2.67 29.45 20.50
N GLU A 64 -3.14 30.58 19.95
CA GLU A 64 -4.02 31.51 20.65
C GLU A 64 -5.36 30.88 21.04
N ALA A 65 -5.85 29.93 20.25
CA ALA A 65 -7.05 29.16 20.55
C ALA A 65 -6.83 28.01 21.56
N GLY A 66 -5.59 27.83 22.04
CA GLY A 66 -5.21 26.81 23.02
C GLY A 66 -4.62 25.53 22.44
N PHE A 67 -4.31 25.48 21.14
CA PHE A 67 -3.74 24.32 20.44
C PHE A 67 -2.29 24.59 20.00
N SER A 68 -1.40 24.79 20.97
CA SER A 68 0.04 25.04 20.73
C SER A 68 0.75 23.89 20.01
N ASP A 69 0.26 22.66 20.19
CA ASP A 69 0.85 21.42 19.64
C ASP A 69 0.22 21.00 18.31
N ALA A 70 -0.50 21.93 17.65
CA ALA A 70 -1.10 21.68 16.35
C ALA A 70 -0.04 21.31 15.31
N LEU A 71 -0.22 20.17 14.65
CA LEU A 71 0.56 19.80 13.47
C LEU A 71 -0.04 20.50 12.24
N ILE A 72 0.74 21.37 11.61
CA ILE A 72 0.28 22.18 10.46
C ILE A 72 1.17 21.89 9.28
N GLN A 73 0.53 21.46 8.18
CA GLN A 73 1.16 21.19 6.89
C GLN A 73 0.52 22.07 5.83
N SER A 74 1.34 22.72 4.99
CA SER A 74 0.86 23.39 3.78
C SER A 74 0.75 22.35 2.67
N THR A 75 -0.43 22.23 2.07
CA THR A 75 -0.69 21.31 0.93
C THR A 75 -0.53 21.98 -0.44
N GLY A 76 -0.14 23.26 -0.46
CA GLY A 76 -0.05 24.10 -1.66
C GLY A 76 -1.33 24.89 -1.90
N ASP A 77 -1.31 25.80 -2.86
CA ASP A 77 -2.45 26.64 -3.30
C ASP A 77 -3.21 27.35 -2.16
N GLY A 78 -2.48 27.74 -1.07
CA GLY A 78 -3.08 28.38 0.10
C GLY A 78 -3.90 27.46 0.99
N SER A 79 -3.78 26.15 0.81
CA SER A 79 -4.44 25.15 1.65
C SER A 79 -3.52 24.67 2.78
N PHE A 80 -4.10 24.53 3.97
CA PHE A 80 -3.43 24.07 5.18
C PHE A 80 -4.19 22.89 5.77
N PHE A 81 -3.47 21.82 6.04
CA PHE A 81 -3.96 20.68 6.78
C PHE A 81 -3.47 20.77 8.22
N ILE A 82 -4.39 20.81 9.19
CA ILE A 82 -4.11 21.03 10.59
C ILE A 82 -4.66 19.86 11.40
N ARG A 83 -3.82 19.27 12.24
CA ARG A 83 -4.21 18.22 13.18
C ARG A 83 -4.03 18.71 14.61
N THR A 84 -5.04 18.50 15.44
CA THR A 84 -5.06 18.87 16.86
C THR A 84 -5.64 17.72 17.69
N GLU A 85 -5.55 17.85 19.02
CA GLU A 85 -6.39 17.07 19.92
C GLU A 85 -7.88 17.28 19.61
N VAL A 86 -8.74 16.45 20.22
CA VAL A 86 -10.20 16.54 20.02
C VAL A 86 -10.71 17.95 20.37
N GLN A 87 -11.27 18.61 19.37
CA GLN A 87 -11.88 19.94 19.53
C GLN A 87 -13.37 19.80 19.86
N ASN A 88 -13.80 20.58 20.84
CA ASN A 88 -15.22 20.79 21.11
C ASN A 88 -15.76 22.00 20.31
N GLU A 89 -17.07 22.19 20.29
CA GLU A 89 -17.70 23.31 19.57
C GLU A 89 -17.20 24.70 20.02
N VAL A 90 -16.85 24.87 21.29
CA VAL A 90 -16.31 26.13 21.82
C VAL A 90 -14.94 26.42 21.22
N ALA A 91 -14.08 25.41 21.15
CA ALA A 91 -12.75 25.53 20.56
C ALA A 91 -12.83 25.84 19.06
N GLN A 92 -13.72 25.16 18.33
CA GLN A 92 -13.94 25.41 16.91
C GLN A 92 -14.43 26.85 16.65
N ASN A 93 -15.37 27.32 17.45
CA ASN A 93 -15.84 28.71 17.36
C ASN A 93 -14.74 29.73 17.70
N THR A 94 -13.86 29.41 18.65
CA THR A 94 -12.71 30.25 19.01
C THR A 94 -11.72 30.36 17.85
N ILE A 95 -11.39 29.23 17.21
CA ILE A 95 -10.52 29.17 16.04
C ILE A 95 -11.14 29.97 14.88
N LEU A 96 -12.43 29.77 14.57
CA LEU A 96 -13.14 30.51 13.54
C LEU A 96 -13.12 32.02 13.83
N ALA A 97 -13.34 32.44 15.08
CA ALA A 97 -13.30 33.85 15.46
C ALA A 97 -11.88 34.44 15.35
N ALA A 98 -10.84 33.65 15.63
CA ALA A 98 -9.45 34.06 15.46
C ALA A 98 -9.08 34.18 13.97
N LEU A 99 -9.48 33.22 13.14
CA LEU A 99 -9.29 33.26 11.67
C LEU A 99 -9.98 34.49 11.04
N ASN A 100 -11.24 34.74 11.40
CA ASN A 100 -11.97 35.90 10.90
C ASN A 100 -11.36 37.24 11.36
N ARG A 101 -10.70 37.29 12.50
CA ARG A 101 -9.97 38.48 12.97
C ARG A 101 -8.65 38.67 12.22
N ALA A 102 -7.93 37.58 11.96
CA ALA A 102 -6.67 37.64 11.24
C ALA A 102 -6.87 37.98 9.74
N TYR A 103 -7.95 37.49 9.16
CA TYR A 103 -8.25 37.64 7.70
C TYR A 103 -9.63 38.23 7.46
N PRO A 104 -9.88 39.50 7.82
CA PRO A 104 -11.20 40.14 7.76
C PRO A 104 -11.70 40.39 6.33
N GLU A 105 -10.80 40.39 5.34
CA GLU A 105 -11.12 40.57 3.93
C GLU A 105 -11.65 39.30 3.23
N GLN A 106 -11.43 38.14 3.90
CA GLN A 106 -11.96 36.89 3.39
C GLN A 106 -13.31 36.60 4.07
N THR A 107 -14.34 36.45 3.27
CA THR A 107 -15.68 36.14 3.78
C THR A 107 -15.67 34.80 4.48
N ALA A 108 -16.46 34.63 5.55
CA ALA A 108 -16.64 33.35 6.26
C ALA A 108 -17.11 32.20 5.34
N SER A 109 -17.54 32.51 4.11
CA SER A 109 -17.87 31.57 3.05
C SER A 109 -16.64 31.13 2.25
N GLU A 110 -15.52 31.84 2.31
CA GLU A 110 -14.25 31.54 1.61
C GLU A 110 -13.28 30.77 2.53
N ILE A 111 -13.29 31.05 3.84
CA ILE A 111 -12.61 30.23 4.84
C ILE A 111 -13.60 29.18 5.32
N ARG A 112 -13.77 28.09 4.58
CA ARG A 112 -14.57 26.94 5.03
C ARG A 112 -13.65 25.89 5.62
N PRO A 113 -13.48 25.83 6.96
CA PRO A 113 -12.78 24.71 7.55
C PRO A 113 -13.62 23.45 7.36
N GLU A 114 -13.05 22.47 6.66
CA GLU A 114 -13.56 21.11 6.72
C GLU A 114 -13.01 20.49 8.00
N VAL A 115 -13.88 20.29 9.00
CA VAL A 115 -13.49 19.80 10.32
C VAL A 115 -14.01 18.38 10.49
N THR A 116 -13.10 17.45 10.67
CA THR A 116 -13.42 16.05 11.01
C THR A 116 -12.86 15.73 12.38
N THR A 117 -13.70 15.21 13.27
CA THR A 117 -13.28 14.83 14.64
C THR A 117 -13.54 13.35 14.89
N VAL A 118 -12.53 12.67 15.39
CA VAL A 118 -12.58 11.27 15.80
C VAL A 118 -12.28 11.16 17.28
N GLY A 119 -13.23 10.66 18.05
CA GLY A 119 -13.03 10.39 19.47
C GLY A 119 -12.09 9.21 19.70
N LYS A 120 -11.37 9.22 20.83
CA LYS A 120 -10.40 8.15 21.17
C LYS A 120 -11.00 6.74 21.15
N SER A 121 -12.22 6.56 21.68
CA SER A 121 -12.90 5.26 21.63
C SER A 121 -13.14 4.76 20.20
N VAL A 122 -13.53 5.66 19.28
CA VAL A 122 -13.76 5.31 17.87
C VAL A 122 -12.43 4.96 17.20
N ALA A 123 -11.36 5.69 17.52
CA ALA A 123 -10.02 5.39 17.01
C ALA A 123 -9.54 4.00 17.45
N ASP A 124 -9.66 3.68 18.73
CA ASP A 124 -9.27 2.37 19.29
C ASP A 124 -10.06 1.22 18.64
N ASP A 125 -11.38 1.41 18.44
CA ASP A 125 -12.22 0.45 17.73
C ASP A 125 -11.80 0.32 16.26
N THR A 126 -11.44 1.41 15.58
CA THR A 126 -10.99 1.41 14.20
C THR A 126 -9.68 0.63 14.05
N VAL A 127 -8.71 0.82 14.95
CA VAL A 127 -7.46 0.04 14.97
C VAL A 127 -7.76 -1.46 15.13
N SER A 128 -8.57 -1.80 16.14
CA SER A 128 -8.93 -3.20 16.41
C SER A 128 -9.62 -3.86 15.21
N ASN A 129 -10.61 -3.19 14.64
CA ASN A 129 -11.37 -3.68 13.48
C ASN A 129 -10.48 -3.80 12.23
N SER A 130 -9.54 -2.87 12.02
CA SER A 130 -8.59 -2.90 10.90
C SER A 130 -7.67 -4.11 10.99
N ILE A 131 -7.12 -4.39 12.17
CA ILE A 131 -6.28 -5.58 12.40
C ILE A 131 -7.10 -6.87 12.15
N GLN A 132 -8.31 -6.94 12.69
CA GLN A 132 -9.19 -8.09 12.48
C GLN A 132 -9.51 -8.29 11.00
N ALA A 133 -9.83 -7.22 10.26
CA ALA A 133 -10.12 -7.29 8.83
C ALA A 133 -8.93 -7.84 8.03
N ILE A 134 -7.71 -7.35 8.31
CA ILE A 134 -6.47 -7.82 7.64
C ILE A 134 -6.24 -9.31 7.94
N VAL A 135 -6.38 -9.74 9.20
CA VAL A 135 -6.18 -11.13 9.61
C VAL A 135 -7.22 -12.04 8.93
N VAL A 136 -8.50 -11.69 9.00
CA VAL A 136 -9.59 -12.46 8.40
C VAL A 136 -9.43 -12.56 6.88
N ALA A 137 -9.16 -11.44 6.20
CA ALA A 137 -8.93 -11.43 4.76
C ALA A 137 -7.72 -12.31 4.39
N SER A 138 -6.60 -12.22 5.13
CA SER A 138 -5.41 -13.03 4.90
C SER A 138 -5.71 -14.53 5.04
N ILE A 139 -6.46 -14.92 6.06
CA ILE A 139 -6.87 -16.33 6.26
C ILE A 139 -7.71 -16.82 5.06
N PHE A 140 -8.72 -16.06 4.65
CA PHE A 140 -9.56 -16.43 3.50
C PHE A 140 -8.76 -16.54 2.21
N ILE A 141 -7.82 -15.62 1.97
CA ILE A 141 -6.95 -15.66 0.79
C ILE A 141 -6.06 -16.89 0.81
N ILE A 142 -5.45 -17.23 1.95
CA ILE A 142 -4.62 -18.43 2.09
C ILE A 142 -5.46 -19.69 1.82
N LEU A 143 -6.63 -19.80 2.43
CA LEU A 143 -7.55 -20.92 2.20
C LEU A 143 -7.97 -21.04 0.73
N PHE A 144 -8.28 -19.89 0.10
CA PHE A 144 -8.62 -19.83 -1.32
C PHE A 144 -7.46 -20.30 -2.21
N LEU A 145 -6.23 -19.88 -1.93
CA LEU A 145 -5.05 -20.32 -2.68
C LEU A 145 -4.84 -21.83 -2.56
N PHE A 146 -4.93 -22.40 -1.36
CA PHE A 146 -4.84 -23.83 -1.19
C PHE A 146 -5.94 -24.59 -1.95
N TRP A 147 -7.17 -24.07 -1.93
CA TRP A 147 -8.28 -24.63 -2.70
C TRP A 147 -8.06 -24.53 -4.22
N ALA A 148 -7.62 -23.37 -4.73
CA ALA A 148 -7.41 -23.10 -6.14
C ALA A 148 -6.32 -24.03 -6.76
N PHE A 149 -5.25 -24.28 -5.99
CA PHE A 149 -4.13 -25.11 -6.46
C PHE A 149 -4.16 -26.56 -5.98
N ARG A 150 -5.23 -27.04 -5.32
CA ARG A 150 -5.36 -28.39 -4.78
C ARG A 150 -5.12 -29.53 -5.80
N SER A 151 -5.31 -29.27 -7.10
CA SER A 151 -5.14 -30.25 -8.17
C SER A 151 -3.70 -30.37 -8.69
N VAL A 152 -2.75 -29.60 -8.14
CA VAL A 152 -1.35 -29.61 -8.54
C VAL A 152 -0.53 -30.45 -7.56
N ALA A 153 0.43 -31.23 -8.08
CA ALA A 153 1.38 -31.89 -7.21
C ALA A 153 2.14 -30.86 -6.35
N ALA A 154 2.17 -31.06 -5.03
CA ALA A 154 2.75 -30.13 -4.07
C ALA A 154 2.08 -28.74 -4.06
N ALA A 155 0.75 -28.69 -4.10
CA ALA A 155 -0.09 -27.47 -4.07
C ALA A 155 0.33 -26.44 -3.00
N TYR A 156 0.79 -26.91 -1.82
CA TYR A 156 1.26 -26.06 -0.74
C TYR A 156 2.41 -25.12 -1.14
N ARG A 157 3.25 -25.50 -2.14
CA ARG A 157 4.36 -24.65 -2.61
C ARG A 157 3.84 -23.40 -3.31
N TYR A 158 2.76 -23.52 -4.08
CA TYR A 158 2.10 -22.40 -4.74
C TYR A 158 1.48 -21.45 -3.70
N GLY A 159 0.79 -22.00 -2.69
CA GLY A 159 0.22 -21.22 -1.60
C GLY A 159 1.29 -20.47 -0.81
N VAL A 160 2.37 -21.14 -0.40
CA VAL A 160 3.45 -20.48 0.36
C VAL A 160 4.19 -19.45 -0.49
N ALA A 161 4.47 -19.73 -1.77
CA ALA A 161 5.11 -18.74 -2.66
C ALA A 161 4.26 -17.47 -2.83
N ALA A 162 2.94 -17.62 -2.93
CA ALA A 162 2.03 -16.49 -2.99
C ALA A 162 2.00 -15.71 -1.66
N VAL A 163 2.01 -16.39 -0.51
CA VAL A 163 2.08 -15.73 0.81
C VAL A 163 3.39 -14.95 0.98
N ILE A 164 4.52 -15.49 0.51
CA ILE A 164 5.82 -14.78 0.53
C ILE A 164 5.74 -13.50 -0.31
N ALA A 165 5.16 -13.58 -1.53
CA ALA A 165 4.98 -12.41 -2.38
C ALA A 165 4.04 -11.39 -1.72
N LEU A 166 2.95 -11.83 -1.10
CA LEU A 166 2.02 -10.96 -0.40
C LEU A 166 2.67 -10.24 0.78
N ALA A 167 3.45 -10.97 1.60
CA ALA A 167 4.18 -10.35 2.71
C ALA A 167 5.19 -9.31 2.23
N HIS A 168 5.90 -9.62 1.12
CA HIS A 168 6.79 -8.68 0.44
C HIS A 168 6.04 -7.40 0.02
N ASP A 169 4.86 -7.52 -0.61
CA ASP A 169 4.08 -6.38 -1.11
C ASP A 169 3.59 -5.48 0.02
N VAL A 170 3.09 -6.09 1.11
CA VAL A 170 2.66 -5.34 2.30
C VAL A 170 3.82 -4.58 2.93
N VAL A 171 4.97 -5.23 3.12
CA VAL A 171 6.14 -4.57 3.74
C VAL A 171 6.65 -3.42 2.87
N LEU A 172 6.70 -3.58 1.54
CA LEU A 172 7.13 -2.52 0.64
C LEU A 172 6.11 -1.37 0.60
N THR A 173 4.82 -1.67 0.60
CA THR A 173 3.77 -0.64 0.62
C THR A 173 3.84 0.18 1.90
N LEU A 174 3.98 -0.46 3.07
CA LEU A 174 4.15 0.23 4.34
C LEU A 174 5.44 1.07 4.37
N GLY A 175 6.58 0.52 3.91
CA GLY A 175 7.84 1.26 3.84
C GLY A 175 7.78 2.48 2.90
N LEU A 176 7.08 2.36 1.77
CA LEU A 176 6.83 3.48 0.88
C LEU A 176 5.97 4.55 1.56
N PHE A 177 4.96 4.15 2.35
CA PHE A 177 4.10 5.10 3.07
C PHE A 177 4.84 5.86 4.18
N VAL A 178 5.88 5.28 4.80
CA VAL A 178 6.77 6.05 5.68
C VAL A 178 7.42 7.20 4.90
N ILE A 179 7.95 6.92 3.70
CA ILE A 179 8.59 7.95 2.86
C ILE A 179 7.56 9.00 2.41
N LEU A 180 6.39 8.57 1.96
CA LEU A 180 5.33 9.48 1.52
C LEU A 180 4.79 10.33 2.68
N GLY A 181 4.74 9.79 3.89
CA GLY A 181 4.40 10.53 5.11
C GLY A 181 5.35 11.70 5.35
N GLU A 182 6.67 11.48 5.23
CA GLU A 182 7.69 12.51 5.40
C GLU A 182 7.72 13.55 4.26
N VAL A 183 7.48 13.11 3.01
CA VAL A 183 7.66 13.98 1.82
C VAL A 183 6.40 14.78 1.50
N ILE A 184 5.23 14.18 1.61
CA ILE A 184 3.95 14.77 1.18
C ILE A 184 2.86 14.72 2.24
N GLY A 185 3.19 14.28 3.46
CA GLY A 185 2.24 14.19 4.56
C GLY A 185 1.18 13.09 4.39
N ALA A 186 1.42 12.06 3.59
CA ALA A 186 0.49 10.94 3.44
C ALA A 186 0.25 10.24 4.79
N GLU A 187 -1.01 9.92 5.07
CA GLU A 187 -1.41 9.33 6.34
C GLU A 187 -1.86 7.89 6.21
N VAL A 188 -1.56 7.10 7.24
CA VAL A 188 -2.19 5.80 7.44
C VAL A 188 -3.49 6.01 8.21
N ASN A 189 -4.60 5.94 7.50
CA ASN A 189 -5.97 6.14 7.98
C ASN A 189 -6.87 4.95 7.60
N ALA A 190 -8.15 5.01 7.90
CA ALA A 190 -9.09 3.95 7.54
C ALA A 190 -9.12 3.70 6.02
N SER A 191 -9.02 4.74 5.21
CA SER A 191 -8.98 4.62 3.74
C SER A 191 -7.73 3.88 3.26
N PHE A 192 -6.56 4.11 3.90
CA PHE A 192 -5.34 3.34 3.66
C PHE A 192 -5.55 1.84 3.90
N ILE A 193 -6.23 1.45 4.98
CA ILE A 193 -6.51 0.03 5.27
C ILE A 193 -7.38 -0.59 4.18
N VAL A 194 -8.44 0.10 3.75
CA VAL A 194 -9.29 -0.37 2.64
C VAL A 194 -8.47 -0.52 1.36
N GLY A 195 -7.60 0.44 1.06
CA GLY A 195 -6.68 0.38 -0.06
C GLY A 195 -5.71 -0.81 0.03
N THR A 196 -5.11 -1.03 1.20
CA THR A 196 -4.20 -2.15 1.45
C THR A 196 -4.90 -3.50 1.26
N LEU A 197 -6.11 -3.68 1.78
CA LEU A 197 -6.89 -4.89 1.56
C LEU A 197 -7.23 -5.11 0.07
N THR A 198 -7.51 -4.04 -0.64
CA THR A 198 -7.76 -4.08 -2.09
C THR A 198 -6.49 -4.48 -2.86
N VAL A 199 -5.34 -3.93 -2.50
CA VAL A 199 -4.02 -4.28 -3.07
C VAL A 199 -3.69 -5.76 -2.83
N ILE A 200 -3.93 -6.27 -1.62
CA ILE A 200 -3.76 -7.68 -1.29
C ILE A 200 -4.56 -8.56 -2.27
N GLY A 201 -5.84 -8.23 -2.49
CA GLY A 201 -6.68 -8.94 -3.44
C GLY A 201 -6.19 -8.84 -4.89
N TYR A 202 -5.74 -7.66 -5.30
CA TYR A 202 -5.19 -7.42 -6.64
C TYR A 202 -3.89 -8.20 -6.89
N SER A 203 -2.94 -8.14 -5.97
CA SER A 203 -1.65 -8.84 -6.07
C SER A 203 -1.83 -10.35 -6.13
N VAL A 204 -2.71 -10.90 -5.28
CA VAL A 204 -3.04 -12.34 -5.29
C VAL A 204 -3.66 -12.75 -6.63
N ASN A 205 -4.57 -11.93 -7.19
CA ASN A 205 -5.18 -12.24 -8.48
C ASN A 205 -4.14 -12.33 -9.61
N ASP A 206 -3.19 -11.40 -9.69
CA ASP A 206 -2.11 -11.44 -10.69
C ASP A 206 -1.19 -12.66 -10.48
N THR A 207 -0.84 -12.98 -9.23
CA THR A 207 -0.09 -14.18 -8.88
C THR A 207 -0.80 -15.47 -9.32
N ILE A 208 -2.14 -15.55 -9.17
CA ILE A 208 -2.93 -16.68 -9.63
C ILE A 208 -2.86 -16.83 -11.16
N VAL A 209 -2.94 -15.74 -11.89
CA VAL A 209 -2.83 -15.75 -13.37
C VAL A 209 -1.49 -16.35 -13.82
N VAL A 210 -0.40 -15.92 -13.20
CA VAL A 210 0.95 -16.45 -13.46
C VAL A 210 1.05 -17.94 -13.09
N PHE A 211 0.55 -18.32 -11.93
CA PHE A 211 0.61 -19.69 -11.41
C PHE A 211 -0.29 -20.64 -12.22
N ASP A 212 -1.43 -20.19 -12.68
CA ASP A 212 -2.30 -20.99 -13.52
C ASP A 212 -1.63 -21.31 -14.86
N ARG A 213 -0.92 -20.33 -15.45
CA ARG A 213 -0.13 -20.55 -16.66
C ARG A 213 1.03 -21.52 -16.42
N ILE A 214 1.72 -21.42 -15.28
CA ILE A 214 2.76 -22.39 -14.90
C ILE A 214 2.15 -23.80 -14.80
N ARG A 215 1.01 -23.92 -14.11
CA ARG A 215 0.28 -25.17 -13.94
C ARG A 215 -0.10 -25.80 -15.27
N GLU A 216 -0.63 -25.02 -16.19
CA GLU A 216 -1.01 -25.45 -17.53
C GLU A 216 0.19 -26.00 -18.29
N ASN A 217 1.29 -25.24 -18.36
CA ASN A 217 2.51 -25.64 -19.07
C ASN A 217 3.20 -26.85 -18.43
N VAL A 218 3.13 -27.03 -17.11
CA VAL A 218 3.61 -28.25 -16.41
C VAL A 218 2.79 -29.47 -16.83
N ARG A 219 1.45 -29.34 -16.94
CA ARG A 219 0.56 -30.44 -17.35
C ARG A 219 0.75 -30.87 -18.81
N LEU A 220 1.13 -29.94 -19.70
CA LEU A 220 1.41 -30.24 -21.09
C LEU A 220 2.66 -31.11 -21.29
N GLY A 221 3.47 -31.30 -20.26
CA GLY A 221 4.52 -32.32 -20.22
C GLY A 221 5.57 -32.17 -21.31
N THR A 222 6.07 -30.98 -21.56
CA THR A 222 7.00 -30.66 -22.69
C THR A 222 8.40 -31.30 -22.56
N GLY A 223 8.66 -32.15 -21.56
CA GLY A 223 9.98 -32.73 -21.30
C GLY A 223 11.07 -31.73 -20.88
N ARG A 224 10.71 -30.46 -20.68
CA ARG A 224 11.61 -29.39 -20.28
C ARG A 224 11.83 -29.36 -18.76
N SER A 225 12.94 -28.78 -18.31
CA SER A 225 13.14 -28.52 -16.89
C SER A 225 12.06 -27.59 -16.32
N PHE A 226 11.69 -27.74 -15.06
CA PHE A 226 10.70 -26.87 -14.39
C PHE A 226 11.05 -25.37 -14.53
N ARG A 227 12.34 -25.03 -14.40
CA ARG A 227 12.87 -23.69 -14.66
C ARG A 227 12.51 -23.15 -16.04
N ALA A 228 12.69 -23.96 -17.08
CA ALA A 228 12.35 -23.56 -18.46
C ALA A 228 10.85 -23.38 -18.65
N VAL A 229 10.03 -24.24 -18.02
CA VAL A 229 8.57 -24.14 -18.03
C VAL A 229 8.11 -22.85 -17.35
N VAL A 230 8.64 -22.52 -16.17
CA VAL A 230 8.30 -21.28 -15.46
C VAL A 230 8.70 -20.06 -16.29
N ASN A 231 9.93 -20.04 -16.87
CA ASN A 231 10.35 -18.90 -17.69
C ASN A 231 9.48 -18.72 -18.93
N GLN A 232 9.05 -19.81 -19.57
CA GLN A 232 8.10 -19.76 -20.68
C GLN A 232 6.76 -19.19 -20.22
N SER A 233 6.21 -19.67 -19.11
CA SER A 233 4.93 -19.23 -18.55
C SER A 233 4.92 -17.74 -18.21
N LEU A 234 6.03 -17.22 -17.66
CA LEU A 234 6.21 -15.79 -17.42
C LEU A 234 6.17 -14.99 -18.72
N ASN A 235 6.87 -15.41 -19.77
CA ASN A 235 6.83 -14.73 -21.06
C ASN A 235 5.44 -14.72 -21.68
N GLU A 236 4.64 -15.75 -21.45
CA GLU A 236 3.27 -15.89 -21.98
C GLU A 236 2.25 -15.05 -21.19
N SER A 237 2.47 -14.85 -19.87
CA SER A 237 1.54 -14.13 -19.00
C SER A 237 1.87 -12.64 -18.84
N ILE A 238 3.14 -12.22 -19.05
CA ILE A 238 3.60 -10.87 -18.72
C ILE A 238 2.79 -9.76 -19.40
N MET A 239 2.42 -9.92 -20.66
CA MET A 239 1.65 -8.90 -21.38
C MET A 239 0.24 -8.73 -20.80
N ARG A 240 -0.34 -9.78 -20.23
CA ARG A 240 -1.62 -9.71 -19.53
C ARG A 240 -1.46 -8.98 -18.20
N SER A 241 -0.48 -9.37 -17.38
CA SER A 241 -0.19 -8.72 -16.10
C SER A 241 0.11 -7.24 -16.28
N LEU A 242 1.00 -6.88 -17.21
CA LEU A 242 1.30 -5.48 -17.50
C LEU A 242 0.09 -4.72 -18.07
N GLY A 243 -0.70 -5.33 -18.93
CA GLY A 243 -1.91 -4.71 -19.51
C GLY A 243 -2.95 -4.37 -18.44
N THR A 244 -3.26 -5.33 -17.55
CA THR A 244 -4.20 -5.08 -16.43
C THR A 244 -3.69 -4.02 -15.47
N SER A 245 -2.40 -4.08 -15.11
CA SER A 245 -1.79 -3.11 -14.20
C SER A 245 -1.72 -1.71 -14.81
N PHE A 246 -1.41 -1.61 -16.10
CA PHE A 246 -1.37 -0.35 -16.82
C PHE A 246 -2.76 0.31 -16.88
N THR A 247 -3.78 -0.44 -17.28
CA THR A 247 -5.15 0.10 -17.37
C THR A 247 -5.67 0.53 -16.01
N THR A 248 -5.44 -0.26 -14.96
CA THR A 248 -5.81 0.10 -13.58
C THR A 248 -5.02 1.33 -13.11
N GLY A 249 -3.70 1.34 -13.35
CA GLY A 249 -2.83 2.46 -12.97
C GLY A 249 -3.24 3.79 -13.62
N VAL A 250 -3.61 3.77 -14.91
CA VAL A 250 -4.09 4.99 -15.61
C VAL A 250 -5.35 5.54 -14.96
N VAL A 251 -6.30 4.69 -14.57
CA VAL A 251 -7.51 5.13 -13.87
C VAL A 251 -7.18 5.73 -12.50
N ILE A 252 -6.30 5.07 -11.72
CA ILE A 252 -5.88 5.58 -10.41
C ILE A 252 -5.17 6.94 -10.55
N VAL A 253 -4.25 7.07 -11.52
CA VAL A 253 -3.57 8.35 -11.79
C VAL A 253 -4.54 9.44 -12.21
N ALA A 254 -5.51 9.13 -13.07
CA ALA A 254 -6.55 10.09 -13.42
C ALA A 254 -7.36 10.54 -12.19
N MET A 255 -7.70 9.61 -11.29
CA MET A 255 -8.36 9.95 -10.03
C MET A 255 -7.46 10.75 -9.07
N LEU A 256 -6.14 10.50 -9.04
CA LEU A 256 -5.20 11.29 -8.25
C LEU A 256 -5.07 12.74 -8.77
N LEU A 257 -5.18 12.94 -10.10
CA LEU A 257 -5.05 14.26 -10.71
C LEU A 257 -6.35 15.09 -10.62
N PHE A 258 -7.51 14.46 -10.65
CA PHE A 258 -8.82 15.11 -10.75
C PHE A 258 -9.77 14.78 -9.60
N GLY A 259 -9.38 13.88 -8.69
CA GLY A 259 -10.16 13.51 -7.52
C GLY A 259 -9.97 14.45 -6.35
N GLY A 260 -10.77 14.26 -5.29
CA GLY A 260 -10.66 15.04 -4.06
C GLY A 260 -9.59 14.52 -3.11
N GLU A 261 -9.10 15.38 -2.22
CA GLU A 261 -8.10 15.09 -1.20
C GLU A 261 -8.47 13.89 -0.30
N THR A 262 -9.75 13.72 0.01
CA THR A 262 -10.26 12.63 0.86
C THR A 262 -9.87 11.23 0.36
N LEU A 263 -9.70 11.05 -0.96
CA LEU A 263 -9.32 9.77 -1.56
C LEU A 263 -7.83 9.63 -1.82
N ARG A 264 -7.04 10.65 -1.56
CA ARG A 264 -5.63 10.72 -1.93
C ARG A 264 -4.82 9.55 -1.37
N ASP A 265 -4.86 9.32 -0.06
CA ASP A 265 -4.10 8.25 0.59
C ASP A 265 -4.53 6.87 0.11
N PHE A 266 -5.85 6.66 -0.06
CA PHE A 266 -6.40 5.45 -0.67
C PHE A 266 -5.85 5.20 -2.08
N LEU A 267 -5.83 6.23 -2.93
CA LEU A 267 -5.36 6.13 -4.32
C LEU A 267 -3.84 5.94 -4.38
N LEU A 268 -3.08 6.57 -3.48
CA LEU A 268 -1.63 6.38 -3.37
C LEU A 268 -1.27 4.94 -3.01
N VAL A 269 -1.95 4.35 -2.02
CA VAL A 269 -1.71 2.96 -1.65
C VAL A 269 -2.12 1.99 -2.75
N LEU A 270 -3.22 2.26 -3.46
CA LEU A 270 -3.64 1.46 -4.61
C LEU A 270 -2.61 1.50 -5.72
N LEU A 271 -2.11 2.70 -6.09
CA LEU A 271 -1.12 2.84 -7.14
C LEU A 271 0.18 2.11 -6.79
N ALA A 272 0.68 2.33 -5.58
CA ALA A 272 1.85 1.64 -5.07
C ALA A 272 1.67 0.13 -5.12
N GLY A 273 0.55 -0.36 -4.61
CA GLY A 273 0.25 -1.78 -4.54
C GLY A 273 0.08 -2.45 -5.90
N VAL A 274 -0.53 -1.78 -6.88
CA VAL A 274 -0.63 -2.29 -8.26
C VAL A 274 0.76 -2.46 -8.88
N VAL A 275 1.66 -1.49 -8.70
CA VAL A 275 3.04 -1.56 -9.22
C VAL A 275 3.84 -2.66 -8.50
N ILE A 276 3.82 -2.66 -7.16
CA ILE A 276 4.55 -3.62 -6.34
C ILE A 276 4.03 -5.04 -6.57
N GLY A 277 2.70 -5.25 -6.59
CA GLY A 277 2.07 -6.55 -6.79
C GLY A 277 2.32 -7.14 -8.18
N THR A 278 2.34 -6.31 -9.23
CA THR A 278 2.71 -6.75 -10.57
C THR A 278 4.18 -7.19 -10.63
N TYR A 279 5.07 -6.46 -9.96
CA TYR A 279 6.46 -6.85 -9.84
C TYR A 279 6.61 -8.16 -9.07
N SER A 280 5.95 -8.30 -7.93
CA SER A 280 6.14 -9.45 -7.03
C SER A 280 5.60 -10.75 -7.61
N SER A 281 4.49 -10.74 -8.35
CA SER A 281 3.94 -11.93 -9.00
C SER A 281 4.92 -12.56 -9.99
N ILE A 282 5.65 -11.74 -10.75
CA ILE A 282 6.62 -12.15 -11.76
C ILE A 282 7.97 -12.48 -11.13
N PHE A 283 8.48 -11.61 -10.25
CA PHE A 283 9.87 -11.65 -9.79
C PHE A 283 10.06 -12.27 -8.40
N ILE A 284 9.00 -12.44 -7.61
CA ILE A 284 9.08 -13.06 -6.28
C ILE A 284 8.32 -14.38 -6.25
N ALA A 285 7.01 -14.38 -6.52
CA ALA A 285 6.18 -15.57 -6.42
C ALA A 285 6.65 -16.70 -7.34
N ALA A 286 6.84 -16.42 -8.64
CA ALA A 286 7.29 -17.43 -9.60
C ALA A 286 8.71 -17.93 -9.30
N GLN A 287 9.60 -17.06 -8.82
CA GLN A 287 10.97 -17.45 -8.50
C GLN A 287 11.05 -18.25 -7.19
N ALA A 288 10.19 -17.97 -6.20
CA ALA A 288 10.08 -18.77 -4.99
C ALA A 288 9.71 -20.23 -5.31
N LEU A 289 8.81 -20.45 -6.29
CA LEU A 289 8.48 -21.80 -6.77
C LEU A 289 9.70 -22.51 -7.36
N VAL A 290 10.47 -21.84 -8.23
CA VAL A 290 11.67 -22.44 -8.85
C VAL A 290 12.71 -22.77 -7.80
N PHE A 291 12.95 -21.85 -6.87
CA PHE A 291 13.91 -22.08 -5.77
C PHE A 291 13.52 -23.28 -4.90
N TRP A 292 12.24 -23.43 -4.62
CA TRP A 292 11.74 -24.55 -3.83
C TRP A 292 11.90 -25.89 -4.55
N GLU A 293 11.59 -25.92 -5.87
CA GLU A 293 11.73 -27.12 -6.67
C GLU A 293 13.20 -27.55 -6.80
N GLU A 294 14.10 -26.62 -7.06
CA GLU A 294 15.55 -26.90 -7.15
C GLU A 294 16.12 -27.47 -5.82
N ARG A 295 15.70 -26.95 -4.67
CA ARG A 295 16.09 -27.50 -3.37
C ARG A 295 15.50 -28.88 -3.10
N GLY A 296 14.28 -29.13 -3.51
CA GLY A 296 13.64 -30.44 -3.43
C GLY A 296 14.38 -31.53 -4.26
N LEU A 297 14.93 -31.12 -5.42
CA LEU A 297 15.74 -31.97 -6.28
C LEU A 297 17.15 -32.25 -5.69
N LEU A 298 17.73 -31.29 -4.96
CA LEU A 298 19.02 -31.50 -4.27
C LEU A 298 18.92 -32.54 -3.13
N GLY A 299 17.71 -32.73 -2.57
CA GLY A 299 17.43 -33.79 -1.58
C GLY A 299 17.07 -35.18 -2.19
N ARG A 300 16.75 -35.23 -3.47
CA ARG A 300 16.42 -36.47 -4.21
C ARG A 300 17.16 -36.48 -5.54
N ARG A 301 18.45 -36.85 -5.50
CA ARG A 301 19.12 -37.41 -6.68
C ARG A 301 18.45 -38.77 -6.97
N ARG A 302 17.41 -38.79 -7.79
CA ARG A 302 17.07 -40.00 -8.52
C ARG A 302 18.14 -40.17 -9.59
N PRO A 303 18.82 -41.34 -9.64
CA PRO A 303 19.67 -41.66 -10.78
C PRO A 303 18.78 -41.63 -12.01
N VAL A 304 19.18 -40.92 -13.05
CA VAL A 304 18.63 -41.11 -14.41
C VAL A 304 19.02 -42.51 -14.80
N GLU A 305 18.06 -43.47 -14.73
CA GLU A 305 18.20 -44.71 -15.39
C GLU A 305 18.29 -44.46 -16.88
N ALA A 306 19.49 -44.59 -17.43
CA ALA A 306 19.74 -44.67 -18.85
C ALA A 306 19.12 -45.97 -19.36
N ASN A 307 18.12 -45.87 -20.22
CA ASN A 307 17.74 -46.91 -21.17
C ASN A 307 17.82 -46.28 -22.58
#